data_40baf19e76e6738f79dff4de82111f84
#
_entry.id   40baf19e76e6738f79dff4de82111f84
#
_cell.length_a   1.000
_cell.length_b   1.000
_cell.length_c   1.000
_cell.angle_alpha   90.00
_cell.angle_beta   90.00
_cell.angle_gamma   90.00
#
_symmetry.space_group_name_H-M   'P 1'
#
loop_
_entity.id
_entity.type
_entity.pdbx_description
1 polymer ?
#
loop_
_entity_poly.entity_id
_entity_poly.type
_entity_poly.pdbx_seq_one_letter_code
_entity_poly.pdbx_strand_id
1 'polypeptide(L)'
;MLREGDIVSVDVGAYIGGYHGDCAGTYLCGQVSDEALRLIRVTQDSFFEGLKFAREGYRLSDISHAVQTFVEANGYSVVREYVGHGIGRNMHEAPEVPNYGKPGHGPRLLRGMTLAVEPMVNAGTAAIKQMPDGWTVKTADGKYAAHYENTILITAGDPELLTDVEKSLV
;
A
#
# COMPACT_ATOMS: atom_id res chain seq x y z
N MET A 1 -24.38 -2.62 1.39
CA MET A 1 -24.51 -3.47 2.60
C MET A 1 -23.53 -4.61 2.44
N LEU A 2 -22.62 -4.78 3.39
CA LEU A 2 -21.64 -5.88 3.39
C LEU A 2 -22.34 -7.22 3.59
N ARG A 3 -21.79 -8.26 3.00
CA ARG A 3 -22.30 -9.63 3.03
C ARG A 3 -21.21 -10.60 3.45
N GLU A 4 -21.60 -11.75 3.93
CA GLU A 4 -20.69 -12.88 4.13
C GLU A 4 -19.92 -13.18 2.84
N GLY A 5 -18.61 -13.32 2.95
CA GLY A 5 -17.70 -13.52 1.80
C GLY A 5 -17.16 -12.27 1.14
N ASP A 6 -17.65 -11.07 1.51
CA ASP A 6 -17.07 -9.81 1.02
C ASP A 6 -15.71 -9.55 1.71
N ILE A 7 -14.86 -8.79 1.02
CA ILE A 7 -13.69 -8.14 1.61
C ILE A 7 -13.87 -6.63 1.52
N VAL A 8 -13.38 -5.89 2.51
CA VAL A 8 -13.52 -4.44 2.56
C VAL A 8 -12.18 -3.79 2.91
N SER A 9 -11.70 -2.91 2.03
CA SER A 9 -10.57 -2.06 2.35
C SER A 9 -11.08 -0.84 3.12
N VAL A 10 -10.44 -0.56 4.25
CA VAL A 10 -10.70 0.60 5.09
C VAL A 10 -9.42 1.40 5.13
N ASP A 11 -9.51 2.66 4.72
CA ASP A 11 -8.43 3.61 4.66
C ASP A 11 -8.77 4.78 5.57
N VAL A 12 -7.84 5.13 6.47
CA VAL A 12 -8.10 6.09 7.55
C VAL A 12 -6.93 7.03 7.74
N GLY A 13 -7.15 8.29 7.38
CA GLY A 13 -6.26 9.38 7.74
C GLY A 13 -6.60 10.01 9.09
N ALA A 14 -5.59 10.26 9.91
CA ALA A 14 -5.73 10.95 11.19
C ALA A 14 -4.89 12.24 11.23
N TYR A 15 -5.42 13.28 11.87
CA TYR A 15 -4.69 14.53 12.10
C TYR A 15 -4.59 14.82 13.58
N ILE A 16 -3.37 14.84 14.12
CA ILE A 16 -3.12 15.10 15.54
C ILE A 16 -1.84 15.90 15.74
N GLY A 17 -1.87 16.89 16.62
CA GLY A 17 -0.67 17.67 16.97
C GLY A 17 -0.03 18.43 15.81
N GLY A 18 -0.75 18.70 14.72
CA GLY A 18 -0.24 19.39 13.54
C GLY A 18 0.34 18.47 12.47
N TYR A 19 0.17 17.15 12.60
CA TYR A 19 0.68 16.14 11.66
C TYR A 19 -0.40 15.15 11.28
N HIS A 20 -0.26 14.60 10.07
CA HIS A 20 -1.10 13.53 9.55
C HIS A 20 -0.40 12.17 9.70
N GLY A 21 -1.22 11.15 9.92
CA GLY A 21 -0.85 9.75 9.77
C GLY A 21 -1.90 9.06 8.91
N ASP A 22 -1.49 8.11 8.09
CA ASP A 22 -2.33 7.40 7.15
C ASP A 22 -2.11 5.91 7.25
N CYS A 23 -3.19 5.13 7.21
CA CYS A 23 -3.10 3.68 7.19
C CYS A 23 -4.33 3.04 6.57
N ALA A 24 -4.11 1.93 5.87
CA ALA A 24 -5.18 1.13 5.32
C ALA A 24 -4.98 -0.37 5.54
N GLY A 25 -6.11 -1.07 5.58
CA GLY A 25 -6.12 -2.54 5.63
C GLY A 25 -7.35 -3.10 4.94
N THR A 26 -7.23 -4.32 4.43
CA THR A 26 -8.36 -5.05 3.86
C THR A 26 -8.82 -6.13 4.82
N TYR A 27 -10.09 -6.08 5.18
CA TYR A 27 -10.71 -6.89 6.24
C TYR A 27 -11.74 -7.85 5.65
N LEU A 28 -11.97 -8.95 6.38
CA LEU A 28 -12.88 -10.01 6.00
C LEU A 28 -14.30 -9.75 6.54
N CYS A 29 -15.32 -10.01 5.73
CA CYS A 29 -16.69 -10.05 6.17
C CYS A 29 -17.12 -11.53 6.34
N GLY A 30 -16.87 -12.08 7.52
CA GLY A 30 -17.12 -13.49 7.82
C GLY A 30 -16.15 -14.43 7.10
N GLN A 31 -16.66 -15.55 6.58
CA GLN A 31 -15.85 -16.50 5.82
C GLN A 31 -15.72 -16.08 4.37
N VAL A 32 -14.50 -15.89 3.90
CA VAL A 32 -14.17 -15.51 2.53
C VAL A 32 -13.51 -16.67 1.78
N SER A 33 -13.38 -16.52 0.45
CA SER A 33 -12.68 -17.51 -0.37
C SER A 33 -11.17 -17.54 -0.08
N ASP A 34 -10.51 -18.67 -0.36
CA ASP A 34 -9.06 -18.80 -0.28
C ASP A 34 -8.34 -17.82 -1.23
N GLU A 35 -8.96 -17.49 -2.37
CA GLU A 35 -8.45 -16.48 -3.30
C GLU A 35 -8.40 -15.09 -2.64
N ALA A 36 -9.46 -14.68 -1.95
CA ALA A 36 -9.52 -13.41 -1.24
C ALA A 36 -8.52 -13.37 -0.09
N LEU A 37 -8.44 -14.42 0.73
CA LEU A 37 -7.44 -14.54 1.80
C LEU A 37 -6.01 -14.42 1.29
N ARG A 38 -5.71 -15.15 0.20
CA ARG A 38 -4.37 -15.11 -0.40
C ARG A 38 -4.04 -13.73 -0.94
N LEU A 39 -4.98 -13.05 -1.60
CA LEU A 39 -4.79 -11.70 -2.10
C LEU A 39 -4.44 -10.72 -0.96
N ILE A 40 -5.22 -10.73 0.13
CA ILE A 40 -4.99 -9.87 1.30
C ILE A 40 -3.61 -10.11 1.89
N ARG A 41 -3.22 -11.38 2.10
CA ARG A 41 -1.89 -11.72 2.63
C ARG A 41 -0.77 -11.24 1.72
N VAL A 42 -0.86 -11.51 0.42
CA VAL A 42 0.16 -11.07 -0.54
C VAL A 42 0.25 -9.55 -0.59
N THR A 43 -0.86 -8.83 -0.49
CA THR A 43 -0.87 -7.37 -0.44
C THR A 43 -0.13 -6.86 0.81
N GLN A 44 -0.44 -7.40 1.98
CA GLN A 44 0.23 -7.07 3.22
C GLN A 44 1.71 -7.44 3.18
N ASP A 45 2.04 -8.66 2.78
CA ASP A 45 3.43 -9.15 2.71
C ASP A 45 4.27 -8.30 1.73
N SER A 46 3.67 -7.83 0.63
CA SER A 46 4.36 -6.96 -0.33
C SER A 46 4.82 -5.64 0.29
N PHE A 47 4.04 -5.08 1.19
CA PHE A 47 4.44 -3.91 1.98
C PHE A 47 5.69 -4.21 2.80
N PHE A 48 5.71 -5.33 3.54
CA PHE A 48 6.88 -5.72 4.34
C PHE A 48 8.10 -6.07 3.49
N GLU A 49 7.92 -6.60 2.28
CA GLU A 49 9.02 -6.76 1.33
C GLU A 49 9.60 -5.40 0.90
N GLY A 50 8.74 -4.41 0.64
CA GLY A 50 9.15 -3.03 0.36
C GLY A 50 9.92 -2.41 1.53
N LEU A 51 9.48 -2.63 2.76
CA LEU A 51 10.12 -2.09 3.97
C LEU A 51 11.58 -2.50 4.13
N LYS A 52 12.02 -3.63 3.61
CA LYS A 52 13.42 -4.07 3.66
C LYS A 52 14.37 -3.07 3.01
N PHE A 53 13.85 -2.19 2.15
CA PHE A 53 14.57 -1.15 1.43
C PHE A 53 14.26 0.27 1.93
N ALA A 54 13.35 0.42 2.90
CA ALA A 54 12.89 1.70 3.43
C ALA A 54 13.82 2.27 4.50
N ARG A 55 15.11 2.46 4.18
CA ARG A 55 16.14 2.99 5.09
C ARG A 55 17.13 3.89 4.37
N GLU A 56 17.86 4.66 5.15
CA GLU A 56 18.86 5.58 4.62
C GLU A 56 19.86 4.85 3.71
N GLY A 57 20.20 5.49 2.60
CA GLY A 57 21.13 4.98 1.59
C GLY A 57 20.47 4.33 0.38
N TYR A 58 19.25 3.82 0.52
CA TYR A 58 18.45 3.35 -0.60
C TYR A 58 17.78 4.49 -1.35
N ARG A 59 17.16 4.17 -2.47
CA ARG A 59 16.32 5.09 -3.24
C ARG A 59 14.86 4.68 -3.14
N LEU A 60 13.99 5.64 -3.33
CA LEU A 60 12.55 5.44 -3.22
C LEU A 60 12.06 4.28 -4.08
N SER A 61 12.55 4.16 -5.32
CA SER A 61 12.11 3.08 -6.21
C SER A 61 12.64 1.69 -5.83
N ASP A 62 13.54 1.58 -4.86
CA ASP A 62 13.93 0.27 -4.33
C ASP A 62 12.78 -0.36 -3.54
N ILE A 63 12.01 0.47 -2.79
CA ILE A 63 10.76 0.07 -2.15
C ILE A 63 9.75 -0.36 -3.21
N SER A 64 9.51 0.51 -4.20
CA SER A 64 8.56 0.30 -5.30
C SER A 64 8.82 -1.01 -6.06
N HIS A 65 10.09 -1.26 -6.37
CA HIS A 65 10.51 -2.47 -7.10
C HIS A 65 10.30 -3.74 -6.28
N ALA A 66 10.60 -3.70 -4.99
CA ALA A 66 10.41 -4.85 -4.10
C ALA A 66 8.93 -5.22 -3.98
N VAL A 67 8.06 -4.22 -3.78
CA VAL A 67 6.59 -4.41 -3.77
C VAL A 67 6.14 -5.07 -5.07
N GLN A 68 6.47 -4.47 -6.23
CA GLN A 68 6.08 -4.98 -7.54
C GLN A 68 6.54 -6.41 -7.76
N THR A 69 7.82 -6.68 -7.50
CA THR A 69 8.43 -8.00 -7.74
C THR A 69 7.74 -9.08 -6.92
N PHE A 70 7.42 -8.80 -5.66
CA PHE A 70 6.74 -9.74 -4.80
C PHE A 70 5.31 -10.01 -5.26
N VAL A 71 4.54 -8.96 -5.57
CA VAL A 71 3.16 -9.06 -6.04
C VAL A 71 3.08 -9.86 -7.33
N GLU A 72 3.91 -9.52 -8.33
CA GLU A 72 3.91 -10.17 -9.64
C GLU A 72 4.39 -11.63 -9.57
N ALA A 73 5.37 -11.95 -8.71
CA ALA A 73 5.81 -13.32 -8.46
C ALA A 73 4.70 -14.20 -7.85
N ASN A 74 3.73 -13.60 -7.17
CA ASN A 74 2.56 -14.28 -6.63
C ASN A 74 1.37 -14.36 -7.62
N GLY A 75 1.54 -13.86 -8.85
CA GLY A 75 0.54 -13.92 -9.92
C GLY A 75 -0.52 -12.81 -9.86
N TYR A 76 -0.25 -11.75 -9.13
CA TYR A 76 -1.10 -10.57 -9.00
C TYR A 76 -0.53 -9.36 -9.73
N SER A 77 -1.25 -8.24 -9.74
CA SER A 77 -0.81 -7.01 -10.40
C SER A 77 -0.91 -5.82 -9.44
N VAL A 78 0.06 -4.90 -9.49
CA VAL A 78 -0.02 -3.62 -8.76
C VAL A 78 -0.80 -2.59 -9.55
N VAL A 79 -1.64 -1.81 -8.88
CA VAL A 79 -2.29 -0.63 -9.43
C VAL A 79 -1.23 0.43 -9.71
N ARG A 80 -1.38 1.18 -10.81
CA ARG A 80 -0.38 2.15 -11.26
C ARG A 80 -0.84 3.60 -11.21
N GLU A 81 -2.14 3.82 -11.21
CA GLU A 81 -2.75 5.13 -11.24
C GLU A 81 -2.82 5.79 -9.86
N TYR A 82 -2.72 5.00 -8.82
CA TYR A 82 -2.67 5.45 -7.42
C TYR A 82 -1.37 5.00 -6.79
N VAL A 83 -0.78 5.90 -6.01
CA VAL A 83 0.57 5.75 -5.47
C VAL A 83 0.62 6.31 -4.06
N GLY A 84 1.54 5.82 -3.26
CA GLY A 84 1.85 6.37 -1.96
C GLY A 84 2.50 7.75 -2.05
N HIS A 85 2.76 8.35 -0.92
CA HIS A 85 3.19 9.75 -0.86
C HIS A 85 4.03 10.05 0.38
N GLY A 86 4.74 11.19 0.34
CA GLY A 86 5.23 11.82 1.55
C GLY A 86 4.07 12.27 2.41
N ILE A 87 4.24 12.26 3.73
CA ILE A 87 3.19 12.65 4.68
C ILE A 87 3.81 13.39 5.87
N GLY A 88 3.10 14.39 6.40
CA GLY A 88 3.62 15.18 7.50
C GLY A 88 2.62 16.25 7.93
N ARG A 89 2.93 17.51 7.67
CA ARG A 89 2.01 18.62 7.97
C ARG A 89 0.81 18.64 7.03
N ASN A 90 0.98 18.12 5.82
CA ASN A 90 -0.12 17.85 4.90
C ASN A 90 -0.30 16.35 4.76
N MET A 91 -1.53 15.93 4.42
CA MET A 91 -1.84 14.52 4.16
C MET A 91 -0.98 13.99 3.01
N HIS A 92 -0.92 14.72 1.91
CA HIS A 92 -0.14 14.38 0.74
C HIS A 92 0.99 15.38 0.54
N GLU A 93 2.22 14.89 0.62
CA GLU A 93 3.45 15.65 0.38
C GLU A 93 4.33 14.92 -0.65
N ALA A 94 5.29 15.63 -1.22
CA ALA A 94 6.32 14.96 -2.01
C ALA A 94 7.23 14.10 -1.10
N PRO A 95 7.79 13.01 -1.63
CA PRO A 95 7.67 12.48 -2.98
C PRO A 95 6.45 11.57 -3.17
N GLU A 96 6.01 11.36 -4.42
CA GLU A 96 5.16 10.21 -4.75
C GLU A 96 5.93 8.91 -4.52
N VAL A 97 5.22 7.88 -4.05
CA VAL A 97 5.77 6.54 -3.72
C VAL A 97 5.04 5.48 -4.54
N PRO A 98 5.38 5.30 -5.83
CA PRO A 98 4.76 4.27 -6.65
C PRO A 98 5.02 2.87 -6.09
N ASN A 99 4.06 1.97 -6.30
CA ASN A 99 4.20 0.54 -5.93
C ASN A 99 4.86 -0.30 -7.03
N TYR A 100 5.48 0.35 -8.01
CA TYR A 100 6.15 -0.27 -9.16
C TYR A 100 7.32 0.60 -9.64
N GLY A 101 8.26 -0.01 -10.34
CA GLY A 101 9.36 0.71 -10.97
C GLY A 101 10.66 -0.09 -11.05
N LYS A 102 11.66 0.54 -11.68
CA LYS A 102 13.02 -0.01 -11.72
C LYS A 102 13.77 0.38 -10.44
N PRO A 103 14.58 -0.52 -9.87
CA PRO A 103 15.34 -0.20 -8.66
C PRO A 103 16.39 0.88 -8.93
N GLY A 104 16.83 1.58 -7.89
CA GLY A 104 17.91 2.55 -7.94
C GLY A 104 17.53 3.93 -8.50
N HIS A 105 16.24 4.25 -8.61
CA HIS A 105 15.73 5.51 -9.14
C HIS A 105 14.99 6.35 -8.08
N GLY A 106 14.63 7.57 -8.44
CA GLY A 106 13.94 8.51 -7.55
C GLY A 106 14.86 9.12 -6.48
N PRO A 107 14.30 9.87 -5.54
CA PRO A 107 15.05 10.51 -4.48
C PRO A 107 15.76 9.47 -3.59
N ARG A 108 16.87 9.88 -2.99
CA ARG A 108 17.51 9.10 -1.91
C ARG A 108 16.63 9.17 -0.68
N LEU A 109 16.48 8.03 -0.02
CA LEU A 109 15.84 7.97 1.29
C LEU A 109 16.79 8.58 2.33
N LEU A 110 16.28 9.57 3.04
CA LEU A 110 17.02 10.27 4.09
C LEU A 110 16.35 10.03 5.44
N ARG A 111 17.15 9.87 6.45
CA ARG A 111 16.67 9.78 7.83
C ARG A 111 15.73 10.95 8.17
N GLY A 112 14.59 10.66 8.76
CA GLY A 112 13.58 11.63 9.14
C GLY A 112 12.48 11.84 8.09
N MET A 113 12.60 11.26 6.90
CA MET A 113 11.47 11.23 5.96
C MET A 113 10.34 10.36 6.50
N THR A 114 9.11 10.84 6.36
CA THR A 114 7.87 10.09 6.62
C THR A 114 7.14 9.86 5.30
N LEU A 115 6.75 8.61 5.07
CA LEU A 115 6.14 8.17 3.82
C LEU A 115 4.92 7.31 4.12
N ALA A 116 3.84 7.49 3.36
CA ALA A 116 2.77 6.52 3.22
C ALA A 116 3.19 5.52 2.13
N VAL A 117 3.35 4.27 2.51
CA VAL A 117 3.63 3.15 1.60
C VAL A 117 2.39 2.30 1.53
N GLU A 118 1.78 2.21 0.35
CA GLU A 118 0.39 1.76 0.22
C GLU A 118 0.16 0.87 -1.01
N PRO A 119 0.65 -0.36 -1.02
CA PRO A 119 0.37 -1.28 -2.11
C PRO A 119 -1.14 -1.53 -2.28
N MET A 120 -1.61 -1.23 -3.50
CA MET A 120 -2.93 -1.59 -4.01
C MET A 120 -2.75 -2.70 -5.05
N VAL A 121 -3.34 -3.86 -4.80
CA VAL A 121 -3.10 -5.10 -5.54
C VAL A 121 -4.39 -5.65 -6.12
N ASN A 122 -4.38 -5.93 -7.42
CA ASN A 122 -5.48 -6.55 -8.14
C ASN A 122 -5.23 -8.05 -8.34
N ALA A 123 -6.26 -8.86 -8.14
CA ALA A 123 -6.22 -10.31 -8.39
C ALA A 123 -6.10 -10.66 -9.89
N GLY A 124 -6.33 -9.70 -10.77
CA GLY A 124 -6.20 -9.85 -12.21
C GLY A 124 -5.24 -8.86 -12.82
N THR A 125 -5.72 -8.11 -13.81
CA THR A 125 -4.90 -7.10 -14.49
C THR A 125 -4.67 -5.86 -13.64
N ALA A 126 -3.59 -5.12 -13.90
CA ALA A 126 -3.32 -3.85 -13.23
C ALA A 126 -4.35 -2.75 -13.55
N ALA A 127 -5.06 -2.89 -14.65
CA ALA A 127 -5.97 -1.86 -15.15
C ALA A 127 -7.16 -1.61 -14.22
N ILE A 128 -7.47 -0.34 -14.04
CA ILE A 128 -8.63 0.14 -13.27
C ILE A 128 -9.60 0.91 -14.17
N LYS A 129 -10.80 1.12 -13.66
CA LYS A 129 -11.85 1.88 -14.30
C LYS A 129 -12.50 2.83 -13.30
N GLN A 130 -12.38 4.12 -13.56
CA GLN A 130 -13.14 5.13 -12.82
C GLN A 130 -14.60 5.14 -13.33
N MET A 131 -15.52 5.15 -12.39
CA MET A 131 -16.94 5.13 -12.70
C MET A 131 -17.48 6.54 -13.01
N PRO A 132 -18.66 6.67 -13.65
CA PRO A 132 -19.22 7.97 -14.03
C PRO A 132 -19.52 8.92 -12.87
N ASP A 133 -19.58 8.43 -11.63
CA ASP A 133 -19.72 9.25 -10.43
C ASP A 133 -18.47 10.08 -10.10
N GLY A 134 -17.37 9.83 -10.84
CA GLY A 134 -16.09 10.52 -10.65
C GLY A 134 -15.33 10.15 -9.39
N TRP A 135 -15.86 9.20 -8.61
CA TRP A 135 -15.31 8.78 -7.31
C TRP A 135 -14.99 7.28 -7.25
N THR A 136 -15.96 6.44 -7.60
CA THR A 136 -15.79 4.99 -7.51
C THR A 136 -14.78 4.47 -8.53
N VAL A 137 -13.82 3.70 -8.05
CA VAL A 137 -12.83 3.00 -8.87
C VAL A 137 -13.03 1.50 -8.73
N LYS A 138 -12.97 0.79 -9.85
CA LYS A 138 -13.08 -0.67 -9.91
C LYS A 138 -11.94 -1.27 -10.71
N THR A 139 -11.61 -2.52 -10.44
CA THR A 139 -10.77 -3.32 -11.34
C THR A 139 -11.44 -3.43 -12.71
N ALA A 140 -10.68 -3.30 -13.79
CA ALA A 140 -11.24 -3.32 -15.15
C ALA A 140 -11.84 -4.70 -15.51
N ASP A 141 -11.31 -5.76 -14.91
CA ASP A 141 -11.74 -7.15 -15.14
C ASP A 141 -12.76 -7.67 -14.12
N GLY A 142 -13.13 -6.85 -13.13
CA GLY A 142 -14.12 -7.20 -12.10
C GLY A 142 -13.64 -8.17 -11.02
N LYS A 143 -12.34 -8.47 -10.97
CA LYS A 143 -11.75 -9.31 -9.94
C LYS A 143 -11.51 -8.53 -8.63
N TYR A 144 -11.18 -9.25 -7.56
CA TYR A 144 -10.86 -8.65 -6.27
C TYR A 144 -9.67 -7.70 -6.33
N ALA A 145 -9.69 -6.70 -5.45
CA ALA A 145 -8.57 -5.85 -5.13
C ALA A 145 -8.38 -5.80 -3.61
N ALA A 146 -7.16 -5.60 -3.16
CA ALA A 146 -6.84 -5.38 -1.76
C ALA A 146 -5.88 -4.19 -1.60
N HIS A 147 -5.94 -3.54 -0.46
CA HIS A 147 -5.11 -2.41 -0.08
C HIS A 147 -4.52 -2.65 1.31
N TYR A 148 -3.25 -2.31 1.47
CA TYR A 148 -2.57 -2.28 2.77
C TYR A 148 -1.64 -1.09 2.81
N GLU A 149 -1.59 -0.41 3.95
CA GLU A 149 -0.83 0.82 4.10
C GLU A 149 -0.36 1.04 5.52
N ASN A 150 0.81 1.64 5.65
CA ASN A 150 1.22 2.34 6.87
C ASN A 150 2.06 3.58 6.55
N THR A 151 1.95 4.57 7.44
CA THR A 151 2.93 5.64 7.55
C THR A 151 4.20 5.11 8.20
N ILE A 152 5.33 5.32 7.54
CA ILE A 152 6.64 4.88 8.02
C ILE A 152 7.60 6.05 8.22
N LEU A 153 8.54 5.89 9.13
CA LEU A 153 9.67 6.79 9.33
C LEU A 153 10.96 6.13 8.80
N ILE A 154 11.65 6.81 7.91
CA ILE A 154 12.98 6.40 7.44
C ILE A 154 14.01 6.65 8.54
N THR A 155 14.73 5.62 8.92
CA THR A 155 15.81 5.66 9.92
C THR A 155 17.15 5.30 9.31
N ALA A 156 18.20 5.31 10.09
CA ALA A 156 19.53 4.79 9.70
C ALA A 156 19.56 3.25 9.62
N GLY A 157 18.65 2.59 10.33
CA GLY A 157 18.45 1.13 10.35
C GLY A 157 17.10 0.75 9.73
N ASP A 158 16.41 -0.19 10.39
CA ASP A 158 15.08 -0.59 9.97
C ASP A 158 14.07 0.56 10.12
N PRO A 159 13.12 0.70 9.20
CA PRO A 159 12.11 1.75 9.29
C PRO A 159 11.20 1.55 10.51
N GLU A 160 10.67 2.64 11.04
CA GLU A 160 9.69 2.63 12.11
C GLU A 160 8.28 2.77 11.53
N LEU A 161 7.36 1.90 11.96
CA LEU A 161 5.94 2.03 11.64
C LEU A 161 5.31 3.04 12.61
N LEU A 162 4.77 4.14 12.07
CA LEU A 162 4.12 5.18 12.87
C LEU A 162 2.62 4.93 13.05
N THR A 163 2.02 4.12 12.17
CA THR A 163 0.62 3.70 12.22
C THR A 163 0.57 2.18 12.36
N ASP A 164 1.00 1.67 13.51
CA ASP A 164 1.01 0.22 13.76
C ASP A 164 -0.43 -0.29 13.93
N VAL A 165 -0.95 -0.89 12.89
CA VAL A 165 -2.15 -1.71 12.98
C VAL A 165 -1.68 -3.12 13.34
N GLU A 166 -1.98 -3.58 14.54
CA GLU A 166 -1.59 -4.90 15.04
C GLU A 166 -1.74 -5.97 13.95
N LYS A 167 -0.69 -6.78 13.75
CA LYS A 167 -0.63 -7.91 12.81
C LYS A 167 -1.70 -8.99 13.01
N SER A 168 -2.63 -8.79 13.92
CA SER A 168 -3.57 -9.79 14.43
C SER A 168 -4.90 -9.88 13.67
N LEU A 169 -5.02 -9.27 12.50
CA LEU A 169 -6.32 -9.20 11.80
C LEU A 169 -6.49 -10.16 10.62
N VAL A 170 -5.58 -11.13 10.45
CA VAL A 170 -5.77 -12.25 9.50
C VAL A 170 -5.54 -13.57 10.17
#